data_77bc1e6896a93b0df177a644011584ee
#
_entry.id   77bc1e6896a93b0df177a644011584ee
#
_cell.length_a   1.000
_cell.length_b   1.000
_cell.length_c   1.000
_cell.angle_alpha   90.00
_cell.angle_beta   90.00
_cell.angle_gamma   90.00
#
_symmetry.space_group_name_H-M   'P 1'
#
loop_
_entity.id
_entity.type
_entity.pdbx_description
1 polymer ?
#
loop_
_entity_poly.entity_id
_entity_poly.type
_entity_poly.pdbx_seq_one_letter_code
_entity_poly.pdbx_strand_id
1 'polypeptide(L)'
;TLPFAGEVTLWDCKTGDVWKQPTVSSGAEGSKILTSFEPNEEKVYTISAASPAFARQMPVITEKSRISLPDTYDYTLNEPNICVLDVATWQIDEQPAQPLTEIMKIDQAVRKHFDLRPRGGEMVQPWYAEKTDGVNYQKPLGVLKMQFPFDVAGMPSDTLFLCLETPDRFTAVINGRKLSMEQSAGWFIDNSIHKFAVPTNYLQQGRNTVELIANFSRNLDLEALYLIGDFGVELKGIQRTLTK
;
A
#
# COMPACT_ATOMS: atom_id res chain seq x y z
N THR A 1 26.89 23.60 -7.13
CA THR A 1 27.17 25.02 -7.42
C THR A 1 25.87 25.76 -7.61
N LEU A 2 25.74 26.92 -6.97
CA LEU A 2 24.62 27.83 -7.09
C LEU A 2 24.98 28.92 -8.11
N PRO A 3 24.03 29.47 -8.90
CA PRO A 3 24.33 30.28 -10.10
C PRO A 3 24.84 31.69 -9.81
N PHE A 4 24.83 32.15 -8.56
CA PHE A 4 25.21 33.50 -8.17
C PHE A 4 26.27 33.50 -7.11
N ALA A 5 27.16 34.53 -7.14
CA ALA A 5 28.11 34.80 -6.07
C ALA A 5 27.43 35.53 -4.92
N GLY A 6 27.73 35.14 -3.69
CA GLY A 6 27.17 35.79 -2.49
C GLY A 6 27.21 34.91 -1.26
N GLU A 7 26.73 35.47 -0.17
CA GLU A 7 26.42 34.67 1.04
C GLU A 7 25.20 33.82 0.84
N VAL A 8 25.32 32.55 1.22
CA VAL A 8 24.22 31.55 1.08
C VAL A 8 23.53 31.36 2.42
N THR A 9 22.24 31.44 2.41
CA THR A 9 21.37 31.21 3.58
C THR A 9 20.45 30.04 3.31
N LEU A 10 20.46 29.05 4.20
CA LEU A 10 19.52 27.91 4.22
C LEU A 10 18.30 28.28 5.04
N TRP A 11 17.12 28.07 4.46
CA TRP A 11 15.84 28.19 5.11
C TRP A 11 15.27 26.79 5.38
N ASP A 12 15.20 26.41 6.63
CA ASP A 12 14.62 25.13 7.02
C ASP A 12 13.08 25.21 6.98
N CYS A 13 12.49 24.57 5.98
CA CYS A 13 11.04 24.58 5.78
C CYS A 13 10.25 23.81 6.85
N LYS A 14 10.91 22.95 7.63
CA LYS A 14 10.27 22.17 8.70
C LYS A 14 10.20 22.92 10.02
N THR A 15 11.29 23.62 10.37
CA THR A 15 11.41 24.30 11.67
C THR A 15 11.21 25.80 11.58
N GLY A 16 11.34 26.40 10.39
CA GLY A 16 11.39 27.84 10.17
C GLY A 16 12.71 28.47 10.57
N ASP A 17 13.71 27.67 10.93
CA ASP A 17 15.06 28.18 11.24
C ASP A 17 15.78 28.67 9.99
N VAL A 18 16.61 29.68 10.18
CA VAL A 18 17.40 30.29 9.11
C VAL A 18 18.89 30.24 9.46
N TRP A 19 19.68 29.60 8.60
CA TRP A 19 21.06 29.26 8.86
C TRP A 19 22.00 29.89 7.83
N LYS A 20 23.11 30.45 8.25
CA LYS A 20 24.22 30.83 7.36
C LYS A 20 24.90 29.56 6.86
N GLN A 21 24.76 29.28 5.58
CA GLN A 21 25.34 28.10 4.94
C GLN A 21 26.81 28.43 4.57
N PRO A 22 27.78 27.67 5.11
CA PRO A 22 29.16 27.84 4.70
C PRO A 22 29.39 27.63 3.21
N THR A 23 30.12 28.51 2.57
CA THR A 23 30.52 28.39 1.16
C THR A 23 31.93 27.85 1.05
N VAL A 24 32.15 26.90 0.13
CA VAL A 24 33.49 26.39 -0.21
C VAL A 24 34.27 27.42 -1.04
N SER A 25 33.57 28.06 -1.98
CA SER A 25 34.08 29.16 -2.80
C SER A 25 32.94 30.01 -3.33
N SER A 26 33.19 31.29 -3.56
CA SER A 26 32.25 32.21 -4.21
C SER A 26 33.01 33.11 -5.18
N GLY A 27 32.50 33.31 -6.38
CA GLY A 27 33.17 34.08 -7.43
C GLY A 27 32.35 34.15 -8.71
N ALA A 28 32.99 34.49 -9.84
CA ALA A 28 32.31 34.68 -11.13
C ALA A 28 31.45 33.48 -11.61
N GLU A 29 31.83 32.27 -11.19
CA GLU A 29 31.08 31.04 -11.53
C GLU A 29 29.96 30.73 -10.54
N GLY A 30 29.67 31.60 -9.57
CA GLY A 30 28.68 31.42 -8.52
C GLY A 30 29.28 30.98 -7.19
N SER A 31 28.40 30.47 -6.30
CA SER A 31 28.79 30.01 -4.97
C SER A 31 28.75 28.48 -4.91
N LYS A 32 29.79 27.86 -4.37
CA LYS A 32 29.85 26.41 -4.13
C LYS A 32 29.63 26.16 -2.64
N ILE A 33 28.65 25.28 -2.36
CA ILE A 33 28.35 24.80 -1.01
C ILE A 33 28.51 23.30 -0.94
N LEU A 34 28.81 22.78 0.23
CA LEU A 34 28.74 21.37 0.55
C LEU A 34 27.43 21.13 1.29
N THR A 35 26.61 20.21 0.80
CA THR A 35 25.36 19.84 1.40
C THR A 35 25.07 18.38 1.13
N SER A 36 24.29 17.74 2.00
CA SER A 36 23.72 16.40 1.82
C SER A 36 22.22 16.48 1.69
N PHE A 37 21.61 15.50 1.08
CA PHE A 37 20.17 15.35 1.02
C PHE A 37 19.79 13.95 1.51
N GLU A 38 18.82 13.89 2.40
CA GLU A 38 18.15 12.65 2.73
C GLU A 38 17.13 12.30 1.63
N PRO A 39 16.67 11.04 1.54
CA PRO A 39 15.63 10.66 0.58
C PRO A 39 14.40 11.58 0.71
N ASN A 40 13.95 12.15 -0.43
CA ASN A 40 12.84 13.10 -0.53
C ASN A 40 12.99 14.40 0.28
N GLU A 41 14.23 14.77 0.65
CA GLU A 41 14.50 16.04 1.32
C GLU A 41 14.52 17.21 0.33
N GLU A 42 13.89 18.31 0.72
CA GLU A 42 13.92 19.60 0.01
C GLU A 42 14.66 20.63 0.86
N LYS A 43 15.48 21.48 0.23
CA LYS A 43 16.20 22.57 0.87
C LYS A 43 16.03 23.84 0.08
N VAL A 44 15.71 24.93 0.77
CA VAL A 44 15.60 26.26 0.18
C VAL A 44 16.81 27.10 0.53
N TYR A 45 17.45 27.63 -0.50
CA TYR A 45 18.61 28.50 -0.34
C TYR A 45 18.32 29.88 -0.95
N THR A 46 18.76 30.92 -0.26
CA THR A 46 18.83 32.25 -0.83
C THR A 46 20.31 32.69 -0.92
N ILE A 47 20.61 33.50 -1.91
CA ILE A 47 21.96 34.07 -2.14
C ILE A 47 21.79 35.58 -2.18
N SER A 48 22.59 36.27 -1.38
CA SER A 48 22.58 37.73 -1.27
C SER A 48 23.97 38.27 -0.94
N ALA A 49 24.14 39.58 -1.03
CA ALA A 49 25.39 40.24 -0.68
C ALA A 49 25.77 40.02 0.80
N ALA A 50 24.77 39.88 1.67
CA ALA A 50 24.94 39.54 3.08
C ALA A 50 23.77 38.69 3.56
N SER A 51 24.04 37.74 4.46
CA SER A 51 22.97 36.94 5.10
C SER A 51 22.09 37.83 5.98
N PRO A 52 20.80 37.50 6.14
CA PRO A 52 19.91 38.22 7.05
C PRO A 52 20.52 38.31 8.47
N ALA A 53 20.32 39.40 9.16
CA ALA A 53 20.89 39.61 10.51
C ALA A 53 20.38 38.57 11.53
N PHE A 54 19.17 38.01 11.31
CA PHE A 54 18.59 36.96 12.15
C PHE A 54 19.06 35.54 11.80
N ALA A 55 19.78 35.36 10.69
CA ALA A 55 20.30 34.04 10.33
C ALA A 55 21.39 33.58 11.33
N ARG A 56 21.19 32.39 11.87
CA ARG A 56 22.12 31.80 12.83
C ARG A 56 23.29 31.11 12.12
N GLN A 57 24.42 30.97 12.83
CA GLN A 57 25.52 30.12 12.34
C GLN A 57 25.04 28.66 12.31
N MET A 58 25.31 27.97 11.20
CA MET A 58 25.04 26.54 11.12
C MET A 58 25.84 25.78 12.18
N PRO A 59 25.19 24.91 12.98
CA PRO A 59 25.92 24.15 13.99
C PRO A 59 26.93 23.23 13.30
N VAL A 60 28.14 23.18 13.86
CA VAL A 60 29.15 22.20 13.44
C VAL A 60 28.80 20.87 14.10
N ILE A 61 28.33 19.94 13.30
CA ILE A 61 28.06 18.57 13.75
C ILE A 61 29.36 17.79 13.62
N THR A 62 29.88 17.34 14.75
CA THR A 62 31.04 16.45 14.81
C THR A 62 30.56 15.06 15.27
N GLU A 63 30.99 14.02 14.55
CA GLU A 63 30.74 12.64 14.98
C GLU A 63 31.51 12.41 16.30
N LYS A 64 30.79 12.14 17.39
CA LYS A 64 31.37 11.81 18.69
C LYS A 64 31.59 10.30 18.87
N SER A 65 30.71 9.51 18.34
CA SER A 65 30.79 8.07 18.41
C SER A 65 29.94 7.46 17.29
N ARG A 66 30.28 6.25 16.89
CA ARG A 66 29.50 5.43 15.97
C ARG A 66 29.16 4.13 16.66
N ILE A 67 27.88 3.81 16.70
CA ILE A 67 27.37 2.57 17.28
C ILE A 67 26.83 1.72 16.14
N SER A 68 27.35 0.52 15.97
CA SER A 68 26.78 -0.46 15.05
C SER A 68 25.55 -1.05 15.70
N LEU A 69 24.42 -0.97 15.01
CA LEU A 69 23.22 -1.66 15.41
C LEU A 69 23.30 -3.13 14.98
N PRO A 70 22.71 -4.06 15.74
CA PRO A 70 22.62 -5.47 15.32
C PRO A 70 21.75 -5.61 14.08
N ASP A 71 22.00 -6.65 13.28
CA ASP A 71 21.21 -6.95 12.08
C ASP A 71 19.86 -7.60 12.42
N THR A 72 19.70 -8.08 13.65
CA THR A 72 18.50 -8.76 14.14
C THR A 72 18.07 -8.18 15.48
N TYR A 73 16.77 -8.11 15.69
CA TYR A 73 16.15 -7.63 16.91
C TYR A 73 15.07 -8.61 17.36
N ASP A 74 15.02 -8.88 18.67
CA ASP A 74 13.86 -9.51 19.29
C ASP A 74 12.72 -8.49 19.33
N TYR A 75 11.53 -8.93 18.99
CA TYR A 75 10.33 -8.09 19.03
C TYR A 75 9.12 -8.86 19.56
N THR A 76 8.13 -8.11 20.02
CA THR A 76 6.81 -8.62 20.39
C THR A 76 5.77 -7.79 19.65
N LEU A 77 4.84 -8.46 18.99
CA LEU A 77 3.70 -7.79 18.36
C LEU A 77 2.63 -7.51 19.44
N ASN A 78 2.07 -6.32 19.43
CA ASN A 78 0.92 -5.93 20.25
C ASN A 78 -0.41 -6.02 19.49
N GLU A 79 -0.36 -6.39 18.22
CA GLU A 79 -1.50 -6.60 17.35
C GLU A 79 -1.21 -7.75 16.36
N PRO A 80 -2.23 -8.37 15.75
CA PRO A 80 -2.04 -9.44 14.78
C PRO A 80 -1.22 -9.00 13.58
N ASN A 81 -0.41 -9.93 13.02
CA ASN A 81 0.32 -9.68 11.79
C ASN A 81 -0.61 -9.75 10.56
N ILE A 82 -0.14 -9.21 9.45
CA ILE A 82 -0.91 -9.02 8.21
C ILE A 82 -0.16 -9.64 7.04
N CYS A 83 -0.87 -10.46 6.25
CA CYS A 83 -0.44 -10.86 4.91
C CYS A 83 -1.38 -10.27 3.87
N VAL A 84 -0.87 -9.39 3.03
CA VAL A 84 -1.65 -8.76 1.95
C VAL A 84 -1.70 -9.68 0.74
N LEU A 85 -2.90 -9.96 0.23
CA LEU A 85 -3.15 -10.69 -0.99
C LEU A 85 -3.69 -9.73 -2.06
N ASP A 86 -2.80 -9.19 -2.85
CA ASP A 86 -3.05 -8.15 -3.87
C ASP A 86 -2.77 -8.62 -5.30
N VAL A 87 -2.42 -9.89 -5.48
CA VAL A 87 -2.12 -10.51 -6.79
C VAL A 87 -2.96 -11.76 -6.97
N ALA A 88 -3.67 -11.88 -8.09
CA ALA A 88 -4.54 -13.02 -8.37
C ALA A 88 -4.43 -13.48 -9.83
N THR A 89 -4.69 -14.77 -10.09
CA THR A 89 -5.19 -15.18 -11.42
C THR A 89 -6.67 -14.84 -11.47
N TRP A 90 -7.17 -14.53 -12.67
CA TRP A 90 -8.55 -14.08 -12.80
C TRP A 90 -9.19 -14.54 -14.11
N GLN A 91 -10.51 -14.58 -14.13
CA GLN A 91 -11.31 -15.06 -15.25
C GLN A 91 -12.66 -14.33 -15.27
N ILE A 92 -13.11 -13.95 -16.47
CA ILE A 92 -14.46 -13.42 -16.70
C ILE A 92 -15.28 -14.49 -17.40
N ASP A 93 -16.42 -14.84 -16.83
CA ASP A 93 -17.33 -15.87 -17.35
C ASP A 93 -16.56 -17.18 -17.68
N GLU A 94 -16.78 -17.73 -18.87
CA GLU A 94 -16.11 -18.94 -19.37
C GLU A 94 -14.81 -18.65 -20.17
N GLN A 95 -14.29 -17.40 -20.14
CA GLN A 95 -13.05 -17.06 -20.82
C GLN A 95 -11.84 -17.76 -20.18
N PRO A 96 -10.74 -17.93 -20.92
CA PRO A 96 -9.50 -18.49 -20.35
C PRO A 96 -9.01 -17.68 -19.16
N ALA A 97 -8.53 -18.38 -18.12
CA ALA A 97 -7.91 -17.76 -16.97
C ALA A 97 -6.70 -16.91 -17.38
N GLN A 98 -6.62 -15.74 -16.80
CA GLN A 98 -5.53 -14.79 -17.00
C GLN A 98 -4.41 -15.02 -15.96
N PRO A 99 -3.16 -14.68 -16.29
CA PRO A 99 -2.03 -14.89 -15.40
C PRO A 99 -2.13 -14.05 -14.11
N LEU A 100 -1.28 -14.34 -13.14
CA LEU A 100 -1.14 -13.57 -11.91
C LEU A 100 -0.94 -12.10 -12.23
N THR A 101 -1.86 -11.28 -11.75
CA THR A 101 -1.95 -9.85 -12.03
C THR A 101 -2.30 -9.12 -10.73
N GLU A 102 -1.75 -7.94 -10.55
CA GLU A 102 -2.06 -7.07 -9.42
C GLU A 102 -3.52 -6.57 -9.51
N ILE A 103 -4.20 -6.48 -8.37
CA ILE A 103 -5.66 -6.31 -8.28
C ILE A 103 -6.16 -5.03 -8.99
N MET A 104 -5.44 -3.92 -8.92
CA MET A 104 -5.83 -2.68 -9.60
C MET A 104 -5.73 -2.80 -11.12
N LYS A 105 -4.79 -3.60 -11.61
CA LYS A 105 -4.67 -3.92 -13.05
C LYS A 105 -5.77 -4.88 -13.50
N ILE A 106 -6.19 -5.79 -12.61
CA ILE A 106 -7.38 -6.63 -12.86
C ILE A 106 -8.61 -5.74 -12.98
N ASP A 107 -8.82 -4.82 -12.05
CA ASP A 107 -9.96 -3.89 -12.10
C ASP A 107 -9.98 -3.12 -13.42
N GLN A 108 -8.84 -2.55 -13.84
CA GLN A 108 -8.73 -1.84 -15.11
C GLN A 108 -9.06 -2.74 -16.32
N ALA A 109 -8.56 -3.97 -16.33
CA ALA A 109 -8.80 -4.91 -17.41
C ALA A 109 -10.26 -5.36 -17.49
N VAL A 110 -10.89 -5.64 -16.35
CA VAL A 110 -12.30 -6.02 -16.26
C VAL A 110 -13.20 -4.86 -16.69
N ARG A 111 -12.93 -3.64 -16.21
CA ARG A 111 -13.67 -2.44 -16.64
C ARG A 111 -13.53 -2.20 -18.13
N LYS A 112 -12.33 -2.32 -18.68
CA LYS A 112 -12.10 -2.22 -20.12
C LYS A 112 -12.88 -3.28 -20.90
N HIS A 113 -12.95 -4.52 -20.41
CA HIS A 113 -13.69 -5.60 -21.04
C HIS A 113 -15.19 -5.29 -21.18
N PHE A 114 -15.77 -4.62 -20.16
CA PHE A 114 -17.18 -4.24 -20.15
C PHE A 114 -17.42 -2.79 -20.65
N ASP A 115 -16.46 -2.18 -21.30
CA ASP A 115 -16.52 -0.79 -21.80
C ASP A 115 -16.90 0.22 -20.71
N LEU A 116 -16.38 0.01 -19.51
CA LEU A 116 -16.54 0.90 -18.38
C LEU A 116 -15.33 1.83 -18.24
N ARG A 117 -15.57 3.00 -17.65
CA ARG A 117 -14.50 3.94 -17.31
C ARG A 117 -13.57 3.36 -16.24
N PRO A 118 -12.26 3.71 -16.27
CA PRO A 118 -11.35 3.37 -15.20
C PRO A 118 -11.83 3.93 -13.87
N ARG A 119 -11.58 3.21 -12.80
CA ARG A 119 -11.82 3.66 -11.44
C ARG A 119 -10.93 4.87 -11.11
N GLY A 120 -11.47 5.84 -10.37
CA GLY A 120 -10.71 6.99 -9.88
C GLY A 120 -10.47 8.13 -10.86
N GLY A 121 -10.88 8.00 -12.12
CA GLY A 121 -10.74 9.07 -13.12
C GLY A 121 -11.74 10.23 -12.96
N GLU A 122 -12.87 9.98 -12.31
CA GLU A 122 -13.91 10.97 -12.02
C GLU A 122 -14.30 10.85 -10.55
N MET A 123 -14.30 11.96 -9.84
CA MET A 123 -14.81 12.08 -8.47
C MET A 123 -16.34 12.02 -8.46
N VAL A 124 -16.91 10.95 -9.00
CA VAL A 124 -18.36 10.75 -9.01
C VAL A 124 -18.77 10.15 -7.67
N GLN A 125 -19.55 10.90 -6.91
CA GLN A 125 -20.11 10.41 -5.67
C GLN A 125 -21.02 9.19 -5.95
N PRO A 126 -20.90 8.08 -5.18
CA PRO A 126 -21.70 6.86 -5.40
C PRO A 126 -23.20 7.12 -5.49
N TRP A 127 -23.76 7.97 -4.60
CA TRP A 127 -25.16 8.35 -4.60
C TRP A 127 -25.59 9.08 -5.89
N TYR A 128 -24.68 9.87 -6.48
CA TYR A 128 -24.97 10.57 -7.74
C TYR A 128 -24.96 9.59 -8.92
N ALA A 129 -23.99 8.69 -8.96
CA ALA A 129 -23.91 7.64 -9.97
C ALA A 129 -25.13 6.72 -9.92
N GLU A 130 -25.56 6.32 -8.72
CA GLU A 130 -26.78 5.53 -8.53
C GLU A 130 -28.02 6.28 -9.01
N LYS A 131 -28.11 7.56 -8.71
CA LYS A 131 -29.25 8.41 -9.15
C LYS A 131 -29.29 8.59 -10.67
N THR A 132 -28.12 8.74 -11.32
CA THR A 132 -28.04 8.99 -12.78
C THR A 132 -28.16 7.72 -13.60
N ASP A 133 -27.60 6.62 -13.15
CA ASP A 133 -27.58 5.34 -13.84
C ASP A 133 -28.72 4.41 -13.43
N GLY A 134 -29.35 4.71 -12.29
CA GLY A 134 -30.47 3.92 -11.77
C GLY A 134 -30.12 2.45 -11.60
N VAL A 135 -31.00 1.56 -12.05
CA VAL A 135 -30.82 0.10 -11.95
C VAL A 135 -29.61 -0.43 -12.71
N ASN A 136 -29.10 0.31 -13.69
CA ASN A 136 -27.92 -0.10 -14.45
C ASN A 136 -26.63 -0.01 -13.66
N TYR A 137 -26.58 0.80 -12.60
CA TYR A 137 -25.40 0.96 -11.75
C TYR A 137 -25.00 -0.34 -11.04
N GLN A 138 -25.99 -1.14 -10.63
CA GLN A 138 -25.78 -2.41 -9.93
C GLN A 138 -26.02 -3.64 -10.80
N LYS A 139 -26.41 -3.44 -12.08
CA LYS A 139 -26.71 -4.55 -12.97
C LYS A 139 -25.47 -5.41 -13.20
N PRO A 140 -25.57 -6.75 -12.97
CA PRO A 140 -24.49 -7.66 -13.32
C PRO A 140 -24.15 -7.62 -14.80
N LEU A 141 -22.86 -7.57 -15.10
CA LEU A 141 -22.29 -7.56 -16.45
C LEU A 141 -21.67 -8.91 -16.82
N GLY A 142 -21.16 -9.64 -15.84
CA GLY A 142 -20.58 -10.96 -15.99
C GLY A 142 -20.10 -11.50 -14.64
N VAL A 143 -19.65 -12.74 -14.62
CA VAL A 143 -19.10 -13.39 -13.42
C VAL A 143 -17.59 -13.23 -13.44
N LEU A 144 -17.05 -12.61 -12.41
CA LEU A 144 -15.61 -12.50 -12.18
C LEU A 144 -15.18 -13.51 -11.13
N LYS A 145 -14.16 -14.32 -11.44
CA LYS A 145 -13.48 -15.22 -10.50
C LYS A 145 -12.04 -14.76 -10.35
N MET A 146 -11.56 -14.64 -9.13
CA MET A 146 -10.18 -14.25 -8.79
C MET A 146 -9.61 -15.25 -7.80
N GLN A 147 -8.40 -15.74 -8.03
CA GLN A 147 -7.72 -16.70 -7.17
C GLN A 147 -6.42 -16.11 -6.66
N PHE A 148 -6.36 -15.86 -5.36
CA PHE A 148 -5.24 -15.29 -4.64
C PHE A 148 -4.41 -16.41 -4.00
N PRO A 149 -3.22 -16.72 -4.54
CA PRO A 149 -2.38 -17.77 -4.01
C PRO A 149 -1.52 -17.26 -2.85
N PHE A 150 -1.32 -18.13 -1.86
CA PHE A 150 -0.34 -17.97 -0.79
C PHE A 150 0.16 -19.33 -0.31
N ASP A 151 1.28 -19.36 0.38
CA ASP A 151 1.85 -20.58 0.91
C ASP A 151 1.82 -20.56 2.45
N VAL A 152 1.75 -21.72 3.07
CA VAL A 152 1.82 -21.90 4.52
C VAL A 152 2.99 -22.84 4.83
N ALA A 153 4.07 -22.28 5.40
CA ALA A 153 5.22 -23.04 5.90
C ALA A 153 5.07 -23.44 7.38
N GLY A 154 4.33 -22.64 8.13
CA GLY A 154 3.95 -22.93 9.51
C GLY A 154 2.48 -22.67 9.72
N MET A 155 1.73 -23.68 10.20
CA MET A 155 0.30 -23.49 10.49
C MET A 155 0.13 -22.45 11.60
N PRO A 156 -0.75 -21.44 11.41
CA PRO A 156 -1.08 -20.49 12.47
C PRO A 156 -1.57 -21.21 13.73
N SER A 157 -1.14 -20.74 14.90
CA SER A 157 -1.54 -21.32 16.19
C SER A 157 -2.94 -20.93 16.62
N ASP A 158 -3.36 -19.73 16.20
CA ASP A 158 -4.63 -19.12 16.55
C ASP A 158 -5.54 -18.90 15.33
N THR A 159 -6.70 -18.28 15.59
CA THR A 159 -7.67 -17.96 14.54
C THR A 159 -7.09 -17.01 13.52
N LEU A 160 -7.08 -17.44 12.26
CA LEU A 160 -6.80 -16.60 11.11
C LEU A 160 -8.11 -15.96 10.63
N PHE A 161 -8.02 -14.72 10.21
CA PHE A 161 -9.16 -14.02 9.61
C PHE A 161 -8.86 -13.63 8.16
N LEU A 162 -9.85 -13.81 7.30
CA LEU A 162 -9.89 -13.16 5.99
C LEU A 162 -10.60 -11.82 6.13
N CYS A 163 -9.96 -10.75 5.63
CA CYS A 163 -10.54 -9.40 5.66
C CYS A 163 -10.70 -8.88 4.24
N LEU A 164 -11.87 -8.31 3.95
CA LEU A 164 -12.20 -7.75 2.65
C LEU A 164 -13.28 -6.67 2.76
N GLU A 165 -13.31 -5.79 1.76
CA GLU A 165 -14.38 -4.81 1.57
C GLU A 165 -15.59 -5.42 0.88
N THR A 166 -16.76 -4.83 1.08
CA THR A 166 -18.03 -5.20 0.42
C THR A 166 -18.28 -6.72 0.37
N PRO A 167 -18.22 -7.45 1.51
CA PRO A 167 -18.29 -8.91 1.53
C PRO A 167 -19.59 -9.48 0.96
N ASP A 168 -20.67 -8.72 0.99
CA ASP A 168 -21.98 -9.07 0.42
C ASP A 168 -21.96 -9.22 -1.11
N ARG A 169 -20.93 -8.67 -1.77
CA ARG A 169 -20.76 -8.74 -3.22
C ARG A 169 -19.97 -9.98 -3.67
N PHE A 170 -19.37 -10.72 -2.74
CA PHE A 170 -18.49 -11.83 -3.03
C PHE A 170 -18.95 -13.14 -2.41
N THR A 171 -18.66 -14.24 -3.09
CA THR A 171 -18.54 -15.55 -2.47
C THR A 171 -17.06 -15.87 -2.30
N ALA A 172 -16.63 -16.10 -1.06
CA ALA A 172 -15.26 -16.50 -0.76
C ALA A 172 -15.15 -18.01 -0.61
N VAL A 173 -14.10 -18.58 -1.21
CA VAL A 173 -13.80 -20.01 -1.16
C VAL A 173 -12.33 -20.17 -0.81
N ILE A 174 -12.00 -21.00 0.18
CA ILE A 174 -10.62 -21.29 0.59
C ILE A 174 -10.36 -22.76 0.33
N ASN A 175 -9.40 -23.05 -0.56
CA ASN A 175 -9.05 -24.42 -0.94
C ASN A 175 -10.28 -25.29 -1.30
N GLY A 176 -11.22 -24.71 -2.07
CA GLY A 176 -12.44 -25.40 -2.49
C GLY A 176 -13.56 -25.45 -1.45
N ARG A 177 -13.38 -24.86 -0.27
CA ARG A 177 -14.40 -24.82 0.80
C ARG A 177 -14.97 -23.41 0.93
N LYS A 178 -16.29 -23.28 0.79
CA LYS A 178 -16.98 -22.00 0.93
C LYS A 178 -16.81 -21.45 2.35
N LEU A 179 -16.31 -20.20 2.46
CA LEU A 179 -16.25 -19.50 3.73
C LEU A 179 -17.60 -18.84 4.03
N SER A 180 -18.13 -19.06 5.24
CA SER A 180 -19.32 -18.32 5.68
C SER A 180 -18.95 -16.87 5.99
N MET A 181 -19.65 -15.94 5.36
CA MET A 181 -19.50 -14.49 5.58
C MET A 181 -20.79 -13.87 6.13
N GLU A 182 -21.65 -14.69 6.77
CA GLU A 182 -22.92 -14.23 7.34
C GLU A 182 -22.74 -13.39 8.60
N GLN A 183 -21.69 -13.68 9.39
CA GLN A 183 -21.37 -12.97 10.62
C GLN A 183 -19.94 -12.44 10.56
N SER A 184 -19.80 -11.12 10.51
CA SER A 184 -18.50 -10.48 10.63
C SER A 184 -18.00 -10.56 12.08
N ALA A 185 -16.71 -10.86 12.25
CA ALA A 185 -16.01 -10.78 13.53
C ALA A 185 -15.52 -9.36 13.87
N GLY A 186 -16.14 -8.36 13.27
CA GLY A 186 -15.76 -6.95 13.36
C GLY A 186 -15.04 -6.46 12.11
N TRP A 187 -14.24 -5.43 12.25
CA TRP A 187 -13.53 -4.76 11.16
C TRP A 187 -12.02 -4.72 11.41
N PHE A 188 -11.25 -4.36 10.39
CA PHE A 188 -9.80 -4.28 10.43
C PHE A 188 -9.35 -2.96 9.82
N ILE A 189 -8.64 -2.11 10.60
CA ILE A 189 -8.14 -0.77 10.24
C ILE A 189 -9.25 0.22 9.90
N ASP A 190 -10.13 -0.13 8.95
CA ASP A 190 -11.25 0.66 8.49
C ASP A 190 -12.55 -0.15 8.63
N ASN A 191 -13.66 0.51 8.93
CA ASN A 191 -14.95 -0.14 9.14
C ASN A 191 -15.57 -0.73 7.86
N SER A 192 -15.04 -0.37 6.69
CA SER A 192 -15.40 -1.00 5.40
C SER A 192 -14.76 -2.37 5.22
N ILE A 193 -13.66 -2.67 5.92
CA ILE A 193 -12.92 -3.93 5.81
C ILE A 193 -13.41 -4.91 6.87
N HIS A 194 -14.30 -5.79 6.51
CA HIS A 194 -14.90 -6.77 7.41
C HIS A 194 -14.01 -8.01 7.62
N LYS A 195 -13.99 -8.53 8.87
CA LYS A 195 -13.24 -9.74 9.25
C LYS A 195 -14.12 -10.97 9.28
N PHE A 196 -13.62 -12.09 8.75
CA PHE A 196 -14.29 -13.38 8.79
C PHE A 196 -13.31 -14.46 9.26
N ALA A 197 -13.68 -15.20 10.29
CA ALA A 197 -12.85 -16.27 10.83
C ALA A 197 -12.68 -17.39 9.79
N VAL A 198 -11.43 -17.79 9.55
CA VAL A 198 -11.09 -18.90 8.67
C VAL A 198 -10.88 -20.15 9.52
N PRO A 199 -11.67 -21.20 9.35
CA PRO A 199 -11.44 -22.45 10.05
C PRO A 199 -10.05 -23.01 9.71
N THR A 200 -9.26 -23.38 10.71
CA THR A 200 -7.88 -23.86 10.51
C THR A 200 -7.81 -25.09 9.60
N ASN A 201 -8.84 -25.94 9.59
CA ASN A 201 -8.93 -27.09 8.70
C ASN A 201 -9.22 -26.73 7.24
N TYR A 202 -9.43 -25.44 6.91
CA TYR A 202 -9.50 -24.96 5.52
C TYR A 202 -8.12 -24.73 4.93
N LEU A 203 -7.12 -24.57 5.78
CA LEU A 203 -5.72 -24.39 5.38
C LEU A 203 -5.00 -25.73 5.27
N GLN A 204 -3.97 -25.75 4.47
CA GLN A 204 -3.03 -26.87 4.35
C GLN A 204 -1.60 -26.36 4.31
N GLN A 205 -0.66 -27.22 4.68
CA GLN A 205 0.75 -26.91 4.49
C GLN A 205 1.09 -26.81 3.01
N GLY A 206 1.94 -25.85 2.64
CA GLY A 206 2.25 -25.54 1.24
C GLY A 206 1.21 -24.62 0.63
N ARG A 207 0.88 -24.84 -0.64
CA ARG A 207 0.04 -23.95 -1.46
C ARG A 207 -1.41 -23.90 -0.98
N ASN A 208 -1.89 -22.71 -0.81
CA ASN A 208 -3.29 -22.37 -0.50
C ASN A 208 -3.80 -21.33 -1.49
N THR A 209 -5.12 -21.21 -1.60
CA THR A 209 -5.78 -20.25 -2.47
C THR A 209 -7.04 -19.72 -1.81
N VAL A 210 -7.17 -18.39 -1.79
CA VAL A 210 -8.46 -17.73 -1.59
C VAL A 210 -9.05 -17.43 -2.95
N GLU A 211 -10.24 -17.93 -3.23
CA GLU A 211 -11.00 -17.58 -4.42
C GLU A 211 -12.13 -16.64 -4.06
N LEU A 212 -12.25 -15.52 -4.77
CA LEU A 212 -13.42 -14.65 -4.76
C LEU A 212 -14.19 -14.76 -6.05
N ILE A 213 -15.51 -14.92 -5.93
CA ILE A 213 -16.45 -14.96 -7.05
C ILE A 213 -17.46 -13.84 -6.86
N ALA A 214 -17.64 -13.02 -7.89
CA ALA A 214 -18.60 -11.92 -7.88
C ALA A 214 -19.36 -11.82 -9.19
N ASN A 215 -20.61 -11.40 -9.10
CA ASN A 215 -21.34 -10.84 -10.24
C ASN A 215 -20.85 -9.40 -10.43
N PHE A 216 -19.90 -9.20 -11.34
CA PHE A 216 -19.27 -7.91 -11.57
C PHE A 216 -20.30 -6.90 -12.10
N SER A 217 -20.28 -5.70 -11.57
CA SER A 217 -21.13 -4.59 -11.98
C SER A 217 -20.34 -3.28 -11.89
N ARG A 218 -20.86 -2.22 -12.49
CA ARG A 218 -20.19 -0.93 -12.53
C ARG A 218 -19.79 -0.38 -11.17
N ASN A 219 -20.60 -0.63 -10.15
CA ASN A 219 -20.37 -0.16 -8.77
C ASN A 219 -19.54 -1.11 -7.90
N LEU A 220 -19.00 -2.19 -8.47
CA LEU A 220 -18.09 -3.06 -7.73
C LEU A 220 -16.65 -2.61 -7.95
N ASP A 221 -16.00 -2.26 -6.88
CA ASP A 221 -14.57 -1.97 -6.83
C ASP A 221 -13.81 -3.20 -6.38
N LEU A 222 -12.66 -3.46 -7.02
CA LEU A 222 -11.81 -4.57 -6.63
C LEU A 222 -10.68 -4.06 -5.72
N GLU A 223 -10.53 -4.70 -4.56
CA GLU A 223 -9.55 -4.34 -3.55
C GLU A 223 -8.70 -5.53 -3.13
N ALA A 224 -7.56 -5.26 -2.51
CA ALA A 224 -6.72 -6.29 -1.91
C ALA A 224 -7.47 -7.00 -0.77
N LEU A 225 -7.10 -8.26 -0.53
CA LEU A 225 -7.52 -9.03 0.62
C LEU A 225 -6.43 -8.99 1.68
N TYR A 226 -6.81 -9.23 2.93
CA TYR A 226 -5.87 -9.33 4.03
C TYR A 226 -6.11 -10.62 4.81
N LEU A 227 -5.05 -11.38 5.05
CA LEU A 227 -5.05 -12.41 6.08
C LEU A 227 -4.44 -11.81 7.33
N ILE A 228 -5.13 -11.89 8.46
CA ILE A 228 -4.63 -11.39 9.74
C ILE A 228 -4.66 -12.50 10.80
N GLY A 229 -3.63 -12.52 11.65
CA GLY A 229 -3.51 -13.53 12.69
C GLY A 229 -2.14 -13.56 13.33
N ASP A 230 -1.92 -14.59 14.14
CA ASP A 230 -0.64 -14.85 14.79
C ASP A 230 0.23 -15.76 13.90
N PHE A 231 1.03 -15.13 13.04
CA PHE A 231 1.93 -15.78 12.10
C PHE A 231 3.02 -14.79 11.62
N GLY A 232 4.14 -15.32 11.15
CA GLY A 232 5.13 -14.57 10.39
C GLY A 232 4.77 -14.51 8.89
N VAL A 233 5.34 -13.57 8.15
CA VAL A 233 5.18 -13.46 6.69
C VAL A 233 6.54 -13.36 6.03
N GLU A 234 6.84 -14.29 5.13
CA GLU A 234 7.99 -14.22 4.24
C GLU A 234 7.55 -13.77 2.84
N LEU A 235 8.23 -12.75 2.30
CA LEU A 235 7.96 -12.21 0.98
C LEU A 235 9.13 -12.51 0.03
N LYS A 236 8.83 -13.16 -1.10
CA LYS A 236 9.79 -13.36 -2.21
C LYS A 236 9.15 -12.91 -3.53
N GLY A 237 9.39 -11.66 -3.90
CA GLY A 237 8.69 -11.03 -5.01
C GLY A 237 7.19 -11.02 -4.77
N ILE A 238 6.43 -11.66 -5.65
CA ILE A 238 4.96 -11.79 -5.51
C ILE A 238 4.53 -13.00 -4.65
N GLN A 239 5.46 -13.84 -4.22
CA GLN A 239 5.15 -14.98 -3.36
C GLN A 239 5.01 -14.53 -1.90
N ARG A 240 3.94 -14.99 -1.26
CA ARG A 240 3.64 -14.76 0.16
C ARG A 240 3.60 -16.10 0.86
N THR A 241 4.35 -16.21 1.96
CA THR A 241 4.40 -17.44 2.75
C THR A 241 4.13 -17.11 4.21
N LEU A 242 3.09 -17.71 4.79
CA LEU A 242 2.85 -17.66 6.23
C LEU A 242 3.83 -18.58 6.93
N THR A 243 4.50 -18.09 7.96
CA THR A 243 5.45 -18.82 8.81
C THR A 243 4.95 -18.82 10.26
N LYS A 244 5.64 -19.54 11.13
CA LYS A 244 5.39 -19.46 12.58
C LYS A 244 5.99 -18.19 13.15
#